data_8b267fba0edbf0a15052341c65e00cf1
#
_entry.id   8b267fba0edbf0a15052341c65e00cf1
#
_cell.length_a   1.000
_cell.length_b   1.000
_cell.length_c   1.000
_cell.angle_alpha   90.00
_cell.angle_beta   90.00
_cell.angle_gamma   90.00
#
_symmetry.space_group_name_H-M   'P 1'
#
loop_
_entity.id
_entity.type
_entity.pdbx_description
1 polymer ?
#
loop_
_entity_poly.entity_id
_entity_poly.type
_entity_poly.pdbx_seq_one_letter_code
_entity_poly.pdbx_strand_id
1 'polypeptide(L)'
;MFARTPRLLLRPGFPEDAPALAAAIADQAIVRNLAVVPWPYTLRDAEAFLASPRDPILPSFLVFERTDGAPQLVGSCGLGRRASRAVEMGYWIARPHWGRGYATEACVALIDIARTLGLACLEGSHFLDNPASARVLEKLGFEPTGLVAPRMSCARGTDVPARLMRLRLTSQGCTDDDEALAA
;
A
#
# COMPACT_ATOMS: atom_id res chain seq x y z
N MET A 1 15.04 -5.39 5.55
CA MET A 1 14.53 -4.34 6.48
C MET A 1 13.32 -4.90 7.22
N PHE A 2 13.13 -4.54 8.51
CA PHE A 2 12.00 -4.94 9.36
C PHE A 2 11.57 -3.71 10.14
N ALA A 3 10.28 -3.60 10.49
CA ALA A 3 9.78 -2.58 11.40
C ALA A 3 8.85 -3.20 12.45
N ARG A 4 8.87 -2.65 13.66
CA ARG A 4 8.02 -3.07 14.76
C ARG A 4 7.27 -1.86 15.30
N THR A 5 5.98 -2.02 15.49
CA THR A 5 5.10 -1.05 16.09
C THR A 5 4.53 -1.60 17.43
N PRO A 6 3.71 -0.87 18.16
CA PRO A 6 3.08 -1.39 19.37
C PRO A 6 2.34 -2.72 19.15
N ARG A 7 1.62 -2.89 18.04
CA ARG A 7 0.80 -4.08 17.78
C ARG A 7 1.25 -4.92 16.58
N LEU A 8 2.10 -4.36 15.70
CA LEU A 8 2.41 -4.98 14.42
C LEU A 8 3.91 -5.30 14.30
N LEU A 9 4.19 -6.33 13.49
CA LEU A 9 5.49 -6.64 12.91
C LEU A 9 5.38 -6.51 11.39
N LEU A 10 6.20 -5.66 10.79
CA LEU A 10 6.34 -5.48 9.36
C LEU A 10 7.63 -6.14 8.91
N ARG A 11 7.53 -7.12 8.01
CA ARG A 11 8.68 -7.82 7.47
C ARG A 11 8.52 -8.17 6.00
N PRO A 12 9.60 -8.38 5.27
CA PRO A 12 9.52 -8.96 3.93
C PRO A 12 8.72 -10.27 3.97
N GLY A 13 7.95 -10.53 2.92
CA GLY A 13 7.33 -11.83 2.74
C GLY A 13 8.37 -12.87 2.32
N PHE A 14 8.20 -14.13 2.72
CA PHE A 14 8.99 -15.27 2.33
C PHE A 14 8.12 -16.29 1.60
N PRO A 15 8.70 -17.25 0.86
CA PRO A 15 7.91 -18.24 0.11
C PRO A 15 6.90 -19.00 0.98
N GLU A 16 7.24 -19.31 2.22
CA GLU A 16 6.38 -19.99 3.20
C GLU A 16 5.15 -19.20 3.63
N ASP A 17 5.12 -17.89 3.37
CA ASP A 17 3.96 -17.04 3.67
C ASP A 17 2.83 -17.16 2.62
N ALA A 18 3.09 -17.81 1.47
CA ALA A 18 2.16 -17.84 0.35
C ALA A 18 0.75 -18.35 0.71
N PRO A 19 0.58 -19.43 1.49
CA PRO A 19 -0.75 -19.89 1.88
C PRO A 19 -1.49 -18.87 2.76
N ALA A 20 -0.79 -18.26 3.74
CA ALA A 20 -1.38 -17.27 4.62
C ALA A 20 -1.74 -15.98 3.87
N LEU A 21 -0.88 -15.54 2.94
CA LEU A 21 -1.12 -14.39 2.08
C LEU A 21 -2.33 -14.62 1.18
N ALA A 22 -2.40 -15.77 0.50
CA ALA A 22 -3.53 -16.11 -0.37
C ALA A 22 -4.84 -16.10 0.43
N ALA A 23 -4.88 -16.72 1.60
CA ALA A 23 -6.07 -16.75 2.46
C ALA A 23 -6.48 -15.36 2.95
N ALA A 24 -5.53 -14.51 3.33
CA ALA A 24 -5.79 -13.20 3.91
C ALA A 24 -6.33 -12.17 2.89
N ILE A 25 -5.89 -12.25 1.62
CA ILE A 25 -6.29 -11.30 0.57
C ILE A 25 -7.49 -11.79 -0.26
N ALA A 26 -7.85 -13.07 -0.20
CA ALA A 26 -8.91 -13.68 -1.01
C ALA A 26 -10.32 -13.21 -0.56
N ASP A 27 -10.54 -11.91 -0.60
CA ASP A 27 -11.85 -11.28 -0.38
C ASP A 27 -12.05 -10.19 -1.44
N GLN A 28 -13.15 -10.29 -2.19
CA GLN A 28 -13.48 -9.35 -3.27
C GLN A 28 -13.58 -7.91 -2.76
N ALA A 29 -14.02 -7.71 -1.50
CA ALA A 29 -14.09 -6.38 -0.90
C ALA A 29 -12.70 -5.75 -0.68
N ILE A 30 -11.64 -6.56 -0.60
CA ILE A 30 -10.25 -6.11 -0.55
C ILE A 30 -9.74 -5.83 -1.96
N VAL A 31 -9.75 -6.87 -2.82
CA VAL A 31 -9.03 -6.82 -4.10
C VAL A 31 -9.64 -5.83 -5.08
N ARG A 32 -10.96 -5.57 -5.01
CA ARG A 32 -11.60 -4.53 -5.82
C ARG A 32 -11.05 -3.13 -5.58
N ASN A 33 -10.38 -2.91 -4.45
CA ASN A 33 -9.77 -1.63 -4.05
C ASN A 33 -8.27 -1.56 -4.35
N LEU A 34 -7.73 -2.59 -5.01
CA LEU A 34 -6.32 -2.69 -5.39
C LEU A 34 -6.18 -2.62 -6.92
N ALA A 35 -5.13 -1.96 -7.38
CA ALA A 35 -4.92 -1.75 -8.80
C ALA A 35 -4.49 -3.03 -9.53
N VAL A 36 -3.51 -3.75 -8.97
CA VAL A 36 -2.79 -4.82 -9.68
C VAL A 36 -3.15 -6.24 -9.22
N VAL A 37 -4.01 -6.37 -8.22
CA VAL A 37 -4.37 -7.69 -7.66
C VAL A 37 -5.54 -8.27 -8.44
N PRO A 38 -5.41 -9.49 -8.98
CA PRO A 38 -6.47 -10.13 -9.75
C PRO A 38 -7.59 -10.69 -8.85
N TRP A 39 -8.73 -11.01 -9.46
CA TRP A 39 -9.81 -11.76 -8.84
C TRP A 39 -10.29 -12.90 -9.75
N PRO A 40 -10.43 -14.13 -9.24
CA PRO A 40 -10.05 -14.59 -7.90
C PRO A 40 -8.53 -14.56 -7.68
N TYR A 41 -8.11 -14.34 -6.41
CA TYR A 41 -6.70 -14.42 -6.03
C TYR A 41 -6.38 -15.84 -5.56
N THR A 42 -5.34 -16.42 -6.11
CA THR A 42 -4.98 -17.83 -5.90
C THR A 42 -3.66 -17.98 -5.13
N LEU A 43 -3.35 -19.21 -4.67
CA LEU A 43 -2.05 -19.53 -4.09
C LEU A 43 -0.91 -19.22 -5.07
N ARG A 44 -1.10 -19.53 -6.37
CA ARG A 44 -0.11 -19.22 -7.40
C ARG A 44 0.19 -17.73 -7.52
N ASP A 45 -0.83 -16.89 -7.37
CA ASP A 45 -0.63 -15.42 -7.39
C ASP A 45 0.17 -14.96 -6.18
N ALA A 46 -0.06 -15.56 -5.00
CA ALA A 46 0.72 -15.28 -3.78
C ALA A 46 2.18 -15.73 -3.94
N GLU A 47 2.42 -16.93 -4.47
CA GLU A 47 3.76 -17.44 -4.78
C GLU A 47 4.49 -16.52 -5.78
N ALA A 48 3.82 -16.12 -6.86
CA ALA A 48 4.36 -15.20 -7.86
C ALA A 48 4.69 -13.84 -7.26
N PHE A 49 3.82 -13.27 -6.42
CA PHE A 49 4.08 -12.02 -5.70
C PHE A 49 5.31 -12.12 -4.79
N LEU A 50 5.43 -13.21 -4.03
CA LEU A 50 6.56 -13.40 -3.11
C LEU A 50 7.89 -13.66 -3.82
N ALA A 51 7.84 -14.28 -5.01
CA ALA A 51 9.00 -14.52 -5.87
C ALA A 51 9.40 -13.31 -6.73
N SER A 52 8.54 -12.28 -6.83
CA SER A 52 8.80 -11.11 -7.67
C SER A 52 10.03 -10.35 -7.19
N PRO A 53 10.87 -9.82 -8.11
CA PRO A 53 11.98 -8.95 -7.76
C PRO A 53 11.51 -7.77 -6.93
N ARG A 54 12.21 -7.49 -5.85
CA ARG A 54 11.94 -6.36 -4.95
C ARG A 54 12.85 -5.20 -5.25
N ASP A 55 12.32 -3.98 -5.12
CA ASP A 55 13.18 -2.80 -5.13
C ASP A 55 14.18 -2.94 -3.95
N PRO A 56 15.50 -2.77 -4.19
CA PRO A 56 16.50 -2.93 -3.15
C PRO A 56 16.43 -1.86 -2.05
N ILE A 57 15.78 -0.73 -2.33
CA ILE A 57 15.70 0.44 -1.44
C ILE A 57 14.30 0.56 -0.84
N LEU A 58 13.25 0.46 -1.69
CA LEU A 58 11.87 0.67 -1.27
C LEU A 58 11.29 -0.58 -0.62
N PRO A 59 10.80 -0.48 0.63
CA PRO A 59 10.30 -1.64 1.35
C PRO A 59 8.95 -2.11 0.82
N SER A 60 8.79 -3.43 0.78
CA SER A 60 7.52 -4.13 0.62
C SER A 60 7.37 -5.13 1.76
N PHE A 61 6.38 -4.93 2.62
CA PHE A 61 6.18 -5.70 3.84
C PHE A 61 4.87 -6.47 3.82
N LEU A 62 4.89 -7.67 4.36
CA LEU A 62 3.74 -8.29 4.98
C LEU A 62 3.59 -7.74 6.40
N VAL A 63 2.35 -7.50 6.81
CA VAL A 63 1.98 -6.94 8.12
C VAL A 63 1.40 -8.05 8.98
N PHE A 64 2.02 -8.28 10.14
CA PHE A 64 1.60 -9.29 11.09
C PHE A 64 1.13 -8.63 12.39
N GLU A 65 -0.02 -9.05 12.90
CA GLU A 65 -0.42 -8.77 14.28
C GLU A 65 0.46 -9.56 15.24
N ARG A 66 1.02 -8.89 16.22
CA ARG A 66 1.80 -9.51 17.29
C ARG A 66 0.82 -10.06 18.32
N THR A 67 0.88 -11.36 18.53
CA THR A 67 0.07 -12.09 19.51
C THR A 67 0.97 -12.68 20.58
N ASP A 68 0.40 -13.26 21.63
CA ASP A 68 1.16 -14.02 22.64
C ASP A 68 1.71 -15.33 22.08
N GLY A 69 1.20 -15.77 20.92
CA GLY A 69 1.67 -16.93 20.16
C GLY A 69 2.35 -16.56 18.85
N ALA A 70 2.10 -17.33 17.81
CA ALA A 70 2.62 -17.05 16.48
C ALA A 70 2.01 -15.77 15.90
N PRO A 71 2.81 -14.88 15.27
CA PRO A 71 2.30 -13.68 14.62
C PRO A 71 1.28 -14.03 13.51
N GLN A 72 0.17 -13.31 13.46
CA GLN A 72 -0.88 -13.53 12.47
C GLN A 72 -0.77 -12.52 11.32
N LEU A 73 -0.74 -13.01 10.05
CA LEU A 73 -0.77 -12.15 8.88
C LEU A 73 -2.11 -11.40 8.80
N VAL A 74 -2.03 -10.07 8.78
CA VAL A 74 -3.21 -9.19 8.77
C VAL A 74 -3.25 -8.25 7.57
N GLY A 75 -2.21 -8.20 6.74
CA GLY A 75 -2.19 -7.33 5.57
C GLY A 75 -0.81 -7.19 4.93
N SER A 76 -0.69 -6.16 4.11
CA SER A 76 0.57 -5.75 3.49
C SER A 76 0.61 -4.23 3.34
N CYS A 77 1.82 -3.67 3.37
CA CYS A 77 2.09 -2.29 2.99
C CYS A 77 3.46 -2.17 2.33
N GLY A 78 3.64 -1.15 1.50
CA GLY A 78 4.92 -0.96 0.83
C GLY A 78 5.01 0.35 0.07
N LEU A 79 6.21 0.64 -0.39
CA LEU A 79 6.53 1.73 -1.29
C LEU A 79 6.89 1.15 -2.66
N GLY A 80 6.41 1.78 -3.72
CA GLY A 80 6.72 1.37 -5.08
C GLY A 80 6.93 2.58 -5.99
N ARG A 81 7.74 2.43 -7.03
CA ARG A 81 7.92 3.50 -8.03
C ARG A 81 6.81 3.42 -9.07
N ARG A 82 6.23 4.55 -9.38
CA ARG A 82 5.37 4.71 -10.55
C ARG A 82 6.21 4.91 -11.82
N ALA A 83 5.56 4.82 -12.98
CA ALA A 83 6.19 5.15 -14.26
C ALA A 83 6.73 6.60 -14.29
N SER A 84 6.08 7.53 -13.58
CA SER A 84 6.50 8.91 -13.35
C SER A 84 7.73 9.07 -12.44
N ARG A 85 8.31 7.97 -11.92
CA ARG A 85 9.34 7.93 -10.89
C ARG A 85 8.88 8.36 -9.49
N ALA A 86 7.68 8.89 -9.31
CA ALA A 86 7.12 9.17 -8.00
C ALA A 86 7.03 7.90 -7.16
N VAL A 87 7.25 8.03 -5.84
CA VAL A 87 7.14 6.91 -4.90
C VAL A 87 5.73 6.86 -4.33
N GLU A 88 5.02 5.81 -4.67
CA GLU A 88 3.66 5.58 -4.18
C GLU A 88 3.64 4.64 -2.97
N MET A 89 2.85 5.00 -1.97
CA MET A 89 2.54 4.16 -0.82
C MET A 89 1.27 3.35 -1.10
N GLY A 90 1.35 2.03 -0.94
CA GLY A 90 0.21 1.11 -1.04
C GLY A 90 0.06 0.26 0.21
N TYR A 91 -1.18 -0.15 0.51
CA TYR A 91 -1.50 -1.03 1.62
C TYR A 91 -2.85 -1.71 1.46
N TRP A 92 -3.02 -2.81 2.15
CA TRP A 92 -4.32 -3.45 2.39
C TRP A 92 -4.30 -4.18 3.73
N ILE A 93 -5.48 -4.36 4.31
CA ILE A 93 -5.69 -5.11 5.55
C ILE A 93 -6.77 -6.17 5.29
N ALA A 94 -6.57 -7.37 5.82
CA ALA A 94 -7.53 -8.46 5.76
C ALA A 94 -8.83 -8.08 6.47
N ARG A 95 -9.96 -8.46 5.90
CA ARG A 95 -11.30 -8.01 6.33
C ARG A 95 -11.60 -8.20 7.82
N PRO A 96 -11.23 -9.33 8.48
CA PRO A 96 -11.46 -9.50 9.92
C PRO A 96 -10.74 -8.49 10.81
N HIS A 97 -9.77 -7.76 10.26
CA HIS A 97 -8.94 -6.79 10.98
C HIS A 97 -9.25 -5.33 10.62
N TRP A 98 -10.32 -5.09 9.84
CA TRP A 98 -10.76 -3.73 9.52
C TRP A 98 -11.28 -2.98 10.76
N GLY A 99 -11.21 -1.65 10.73
CA GLY A 99 -11.66 -0.80 11.84
C GLY A 99 -10.73 -0.75 13.05
N ARG A 100 -9.66 -1.58 13.10
CA ARG A 100 -8.72 -1.64 14.23
C ARG A 100 -7.57 -0.64 14.15
N GLY A 101 -7.49 0.16 13.08
CA GLY A 101 -6.41 1.15 12.88
C GLY A 101 -5.09 0.57 12.37
N TYR A 102 -5.04 -0.70 12.00
CA TYR A 102 -3.80 -1.36 11.55
C TYR A 102 -3.21 -0.77 10.27
N ALA A 103 -4.06 -0.35 9.31
CA ALA A 103 -3.58 0.34 8.13
C ALA A 103 -2.81 1.63 8.48
N THR A 104 -3.40 2.47 9.34
CA THR A 104 -2.75 3.71 9.78
C THR A 104 -1.45 3.42 10.53
N GLU A 105 -1.46 2.45 11.48
CA GLU A 105 -0.27 2.09 12.27
C GLU A 105 0.88 1.56 11.38
N ALA A 106 0.58 0.68 10.44
CA ALA A 106 1.57 0.14 9.50
C ALA A 106 2.14 1.24 8.58
N CYS A 107 1.26 2.12 8.07
CA CYS A 107 1.68 3.20 7.18
C CYS A 107 2.45 4.30 7.90
N VAL A 108 2.21 4.58 9.19
CA VAL A 108 3.07 5.49 9.98
C VAL A 108 4.50 4.97 10.01
N ALA A 109 4.71 3.69 10.33
CA ALA A 109 6.05 3.09 10.32
C ALA A 109 6.70 3.15 8.92
N LEU A 110 5.90 2.96 7.85
CA LEU A 110 6.37 3.06 6.48
C LEU A 110 6.79 4.50 6.10
N ILE A 111 6.05 5.51 6.57
CA ILE A 111 6.37 6.93 6.39
C ILE A 111 7.68 7.29 7.12
N ASP A 112 7.90 6.78 8.32
CA ASP A 112 9.15 7.01 9.06
C ASP A 112 10.36 6.39 8.34
N ILE A 113 10.17 5.22 7.74
CA ILE A 113 11.19 4.63 6.85
C ILE A 113 11.43 5.50 5.63
N ALA A 114 10.37 6.02 4.98
CA ALA A 114 10.50 6.90 3.84
C ALA A 114 11.29 8.18 4.16
N ARG A 115 11.07 8.76 5.34
CA ARG A 115 11.88 9.90 5.85
C ARG A 115 13.34 9.52 6.03
N THR A 116 13.61 8.35 6.63
CA THR A 116 14.98 7.83 6.81
C THR A 116 15.69 7.58 5.48
N LEU A 117 14.95 7.18 4.45
CA LEU A 117 15.45 7.02 3.08
C LEU A 117 15.68 8.36 2.36
N GLY A 118 15.35 9.49 2.98
CA GLY A 118 15.51 10.81 2.39
C GLY A 118 14.52 11.14 1.29
N LEU A 119 13.37 10.45 1.24
CA LEU A 119 12.33 10.77 0.26
C LEU A 119 11.71 12.14 0.58
N ALA A 120 11.56 12.98 -0.44
CA ALA A 120 10.98 14.31 -0.28
C ALA A 120 9.45 14.27 -0.15
N CYS A 121 8.80 13.34 -0.83
CA CYS A 121 7.37 13.16 -0.79
C CYS A 121 6.95 11.71 -1.09
N LEU A 122 5.70 11.41 -0.74
CA LEU A 122 5.00 10.18 -1.14
C LEU A 122 3.72 10.53 -1.87
N GLU A 123 3.39 9.73 -2.86
CA GLU A 123 2.06 9.69 -3.44
C GLU A 123 1.24 8.58 -2.80
N GLY A 124 -0.06 8.74 -2.83
CA GLY A 124 -1.04 7.74 -2.48
C GLY A 124 -2.27 7.93 -3.34
N SER A 125 -3.02 6.91 -3.62
CA SER A 125 -4.29 7.05 -4.32
C SER A 125 -5.35 6.15 -3.73
N HIS A 126 -6.61 6.53 -3.93
CA HIS A 126 -7.75 5.69 -3.59
C HIS A 126 -8.83 5.83 -4.67
N PHE A 127 -9.53 4.74 -4.95
CA PHE A 127 -10.74 4.81 -5.78
C PHE A 127 -11.80 5.67 -5.08
N LEU A 128 -12.56 6.45 -5.84
CA LEU A 128 -13.55 7.36 -5.27
C LEU A 128 -14.63 6.64 -4.45
N ASP A 129 -14.91 5.38 -4.78
CA ASP A 129 -15.84 4.52 -4.05
C ASP A 129 -15.20 3.77 -2.86
N ASN A 130 -13.97 4.16 -2.46
CA ASN A 130 -13.28 3.63 -1.28
C ASN A 130 -13.02 4.71 -0.21
N PRO A 131 -14.05 5.19 0.50
CA PRO A 131 -13.90 6.23 1.52
C PRO A 131 -13.06 5.77 2.73
N ALA A 132 -12.90 4.46 2.93
CA ALA A 132 -12.07 3.94 4.01
C ALA A 132 -10.59 4.24 3.76
N SER A 133 -10.11 4.05 2.53
CA SER A 133 -8.73 4.41 2.16
C SER A 133 -8.52 5.93 2.18
N ALA A 134 -9.50 6.73 1.74
CA ALA A 134 -9.44 8.19 1.85
C ALA A 134 -9.14 8.61 3.30
N ARG A 135 -9.93 8.13 4.27
CA ARG A 135 -9.76 8.45 5.69
C ARG A 135 -8.41 7.99 6.26
N VAL A 136 -7.85 6.89 5.77
CA VAL A 136 -6.51 6.46 6.20
C VAL A 136 -5.45 7.43 5.68
N LEU A 137 -5.49 7.79 4.39
CA LEU A 137 -4.55 8.75 3.80
C LEU A 137 -4.63 10.12 4.46
N GLU A 138 -5.85 10.63 4.71
CA GLU A 138 -6.07 11.90 5.43
C GLU A 138 -5.47 11.87 6.85
N LYS A 139 -5.69 10.78 7.61
CA LYS A 139 -5.09 10.61 8.96
C LYS A 139 -3.57 10.56 8.94
N LEU A 140 -2.98 10.13 7.84
CA LEU A 140 -1.53 10.10 7.65
C LEU A 140 -0.96 11.45 7.17
N GLY A 141 -1.82 12.45 6.94
CA GLY A 141 -1.43 13.78 6.49
C GLY A 141 -1.30 13.92 4.97
N PHE A 142 -1.79 12.96 4.18
CA PHE A 142 -1.86 13.14 2.74
C PHE A 142 -2.93 14.17 2.38
N GLU A 143 -2.57 15.05 1.48
CA GLU A 143 -3.46 16.09 0.93
C GLU A 143 -3.88 15.75 -0.50
N PRO A 144 -5.13 16.06 -0.91
CA PRO A 144 -5.54 15.88 -2.29
C PRO A 144 -4.77 16.82 -3.22
N THR A 145 -4.28 16.27 -4.35
CA THR A 145 -3.61 17.07 -5.39
C THR A 145 -4.58 17.84 -6.29
N GLY A 146 -5.87 17.59 -6.17
CA GLY A 146 -6.89 18.07 -7.11
C GLY A 146 -7.13 17.11 -8.29
N LEU A 147 -6.22 16.18 -8.55
CA LEU A 147 -6.30 15.27 -9.70
C LEU A 147 -7.17 14.03 -9.37
N VAL A 148 -8.06 13.72 -10.31
CA VAL A 148 -8.79 12.47 -10.39
C VAL A 148 -8.53 11.88 -11.77
N ALA A 149 -7.95 10.69 -11.81
CA ALA A 149 -7.60 10.02 -13.06
C ALA A 149 -8.13 8.57 -13.08
N PRO A 150 -8.41 8.02 -14.26
CA PRO A 150 -8.72 6.61 -14.39
C PRO A 150 -7.52 5.76 -13.97
N ARG A 151 -7.78 4.71 -13.18
CA ARG A 151 -6.77 3.76 -12.76
C ARG A 151 -7.31 2.34 -12.90
N MET A 152 -6.55 1.50 -13.61
CA MET A 152 -6.92 0.10 -13.77
C MET A 152 -7.12 -0.57 -12.42
N SER A 153 -8.20 -1.35 -12.30
CA SER A 153 -8.42 -2.32 -11.23
C SER A 153 -8.50 -3.70 -11.87
N CYS A 154 -7.46 -4.52 -11.70
CA CYS A 154 -7.44 -5.87 -12.28
C CYS A 154 -8.62 -6.72 -11.81
N ALA A 155 -9.01 -6.62 -10.54
CA ALA A 155 -10.14 -7.35 -10.00
C ALA A 155 -11.51 -6.89 -10.56
N ARG A 156 -11.61 -5.67 -11.06
CA ARG A 156 -12.83 -5.14 -11.71
C ARG A 156 -12.77 -5.25 -13.23
N GLY A 157 -11.59 -5.52 -13.79
CA GLY A 157 -11.37 -5.61 -15.23
C GLY A 157 -11.56 -4.29 -16.00
N THR A 158 -11.50 -3.15 -15.31
CA THR A 158 -11.77 -1.84 -15.90
C THR A 158 -11.02 -0.73 -15.18
N ASP A 159 -10.90 0.41 -15.83
CA ASP A 159 -10.46 1.65 -15.22
C ASP A 159 -11.54 2.22 -14.29
N VAL A 160 -11.11 2.67 -13.12
CA VAL A 160 -11.97 3.25 -12.08
C VAL A 160 -11.40 4.60 -11.68
N PRO A 161 -12.24 5.65 -11.52
CA PRO A 161 -11.78 6.94 -11.07
C PRO A 161 -11.07 6.84 -9.71
N ALA A 162 -9.82 7.32 -9.65
CA ALA A 162 -9.01 7.35 -8.45
C ALA A 162 -8.54 8.78 -8.18
N ARG A 163 -8.61 9.20 -6.92
CA ARG A 163 -8.07 10.47 -6.44
C ARG A 163 -6.61 10.30 -6.06
N LEU A 164 -5.77 11.19 -6.60
CA LEU A 164 -4.36 11.26 -6.23
C LEU A 164 -4.20 12.13 -4.99
N MET A 165 -3.43 11.63 -4.05
CA MET A 165 -3.09 12.27 -2.78
C MET A 165 -1.57 12.36 -2.66
N ARG A 166 -1.05 13.39 -1.98
CA ARG A 166 0.39 13.61 -1.79
C ARG A 166 0.69 13.95 -0.34
N LEU A 167 1.80 13.37 0.18
CA LEU A 167 2.36 13.69 1.49
C LEU A 167 3.76 14.26 1.30
N ARG A 168 3.99 15.49 1.77
CA ARG A 168 5.32 16.10 1.84
C ARG A 168 6.05 15.59 3.08
N LEU A 169 7.27 15.09 2.91
CA LEU A 169 8.10 14.55 3.99
C LEU A 169 9.19 15.53 4.44
N THR A 170 9.59 16.44 3.55
CA THR A 170 10.59 17.48 3.82
C THR A 170 10.05 18.85 3.39
N SER A 171 10.65 19.92 3.90
CA SER A 171 10.37 21.29 3.48
C SER A 171 10.98 21.64 2.10
N GLN A 172 11.97 20.87 1.63
CA GLN A 172 12.50 20.97 0.28
C GLN A 172 11.53 20.28 -0.66
N GLY A 173 10.93 21.03 -1.58
CA GLY A 173 9.76 20.67 -2.35
C GLY A 173 9.83 19.32 -3.08
N CYS A 174 8.70 18.68 -3.19
CA CYS A 174 8.42 17.75 -4.29
C CYS A 174 8.62 18.55 -5.58
N THR A 175 9.51 18.13 -6.45
CA THR A 175 9.63 18.74 -7.79
C THR A 175 8.33 18.43 -8.52
N ASP A 176 7.58 19.46 -8.84
CA ASP A 176 6.36 19.38 -9.64
C ASP A 176 6.75 19.14 -11.12
N ASP A 177 7.32 17.99 -11.44
CA ASP A 177 7.52 17.57 -12.84
C ASP A 177 6.20 17.16 -13.53
N ASP A 178 5.05 17.44 -12.90
CA ASP A 178 3.72 17.11 -13.42
C ASP A 178 3.07 18.21 -14.31
N GLU A 179 3.73 19.34 -14.57
CA GLU A 179 3.22 20.33 -15.52
C GLU A 179 3.35 19.91 -17.01
N ALA A 180 4.05 18.81 -17.31
CA ALA A 180 4.35 18.40 -18.68
C ALA A 180 3.29 17.48 -19.33
N LEU A 181 2.18 17.15 -18.65
CA LEU A 181 1.13 16.25 -19.20
C LEU A 181 -0.22 16.94 -19.42
N ALA A 182 -0.29 18.26 -19.38
CA ALA A 182 -1.50 19.05 -19.64
C ALA A 182 -1.34 20.00 -20.84
N ALA A 183 -0.54 19.63 -21.84
CA ALA A 183 -0.45 20.38 -23.11
C ALA A 183 -0.69 19.43 -24.28
#